data_48fc8f287b9d0938d99b783fceb5a47d
#
_entry.id   48fc8f287b9d0938d99b783fceb5a47d
#
_cell.length_a   1.000
_cell.length_b   1.000
_cell.length_c   1.000
_cell.angle_alpha   90.00
_cell.angle_beta   90.00
_cell.angle_gamma   90.00
#
_symmetry.space_group_name_H-M   'P 1'
#
loop_
_entity.id
_entity.type
_entity.pdbx_description
1 polymer ?
#
loop_
_entity_poly.entity_id
_entity_poly.type
_entity_poly.pdbx_seq_one_letter_code
_entity_poly.pdbx_strand_id
1 'polypeptide(L)'
;MVLRALFLLHPAQTLAWNAWTIHPSTVIGLTVLGWLYFRRARSAEGIGPSTGQRVAFSAGLLLLFVILNGPLHDLSDFYLFSGHMVQHLIMELIVPPLLIAGTPGWMLRPALRWPVVRWLAPRITTGPMAFAIFNVTLCFWHLPALYNLALLHHNVHIVQHLTFLIASVLMWWPLMSPLPELPRLSFPGQMLYCFVMTLPMSVVAIYIAMADTVLYPLYASSPRLWGISPKMDQLIGGLIMWIPGGLFFYGVMTVVFFRWQRQGNGGDSVAEAQGSRGSFAAAGD
;
A
#
# COMPACT_ATOMS: atom_id res chain seq x y z
N MET A 1 23.03 30.83 -8.07
CA MET A 1 22.22 30.70 -9.30
C MET A 1 22.46 29.36 -10.02
N VAL A 2 23.67 28.82 -10.02
CA VAL A 2 24.00 27.52 -10.68
C VAL A 2 23.44 26.30 -9.94
N LEU A 3 23.33 26.32 -8.59
CA LEU A 3 22.75 25.19 -7.84
C LEU A 3 21.23 24.98 -8.08
N ARG A 4 20.48 26.03 -8.41
CA ARG A 4 19.06 25.90 -8.79
C ARG A 4 18.87 25.17 -10.12
N ALA A 5 19.81 25.27 -11.02
CA ALA A 5 19.74 24.60 -12.34
C ALA A 5 20.01 23.08 -12.25
N LEU A 6 20.79 22.62 -11.24
CA LEU A 6 21.05 21.20 -11.04
C LEU A 6 19.88 20.47 -10.37
N PHE A 7 19.03 21.18 -9.61
CA PHE A 7 17.81 20.63 -8.99
C PHE A 7 16.56 20.79 -9.87
N LEU A 8 16.61 21.66 -10.88
CA LEU A 8 15.62 21.76 -11.94
C LEU A 8 16.10 20.96 -13.16
N LEU A 9 16.37 19.66 -12.98
CA LEU A 9 16.71 18.75 -14.09
C LEU A 9 15.56 18.58 -15.09
N HIS A 10 14.39 19.16 -14.82
CA HIS A 10 13.31 19.31 -15.78
C HIS A 10 12.96 20.78 -15.88
N PRO A 11 13.30 21.44 -17.02
CA PRO A 11 12.74 22.76 -17.34
C PRO A 11 11.21 22.62 -17.29
N ALA A 12 10.54 23.74 -16.91
CA ALA A 12 9.08 23.85 -16.91
C ALA A 12 8.52 23.63 -18.33
N GLN A 13 8.55 22.40 -18.79
CA GLN A 13 8.00 21.96 -20.07
C GLN A 13 6.59 21.45 -19.82
N THR A 14 5.76 21.51 -20.84
CA THR A 14 4.46 20.87 -20.90
C THR A 14 4.61 19.40 -20.47
N LEU A 15 3.78 18.95 -19.52
CA LEU A 15 3.75 17.55 -19.10
C LEU A 15 3.68 16.63 -20.34
N ALA A 16 4.70 15.81 -20.53
CA ALA A 16 4.74 14.86 -21.65
C ALA A 16 4.34 13.48 -21.13
N TRP A 17 3.17 13.01 -21.54
CA TRP A 17 2.62 11.71 -21.11
C TRP A 17 3.45 10.50 -21.55
N ASN A 18 4.39 10.69 -22.46
CA ASN A 18 5.36 9.68 -22.90
C ASN A 18 6.76 9.85 -22.28
N ALA A 19 6.96 10.83 -21.41
CA ALA A 19 8.21 11.01 -20.71
C ALA A 19 8.34 10.03 -19.54
N TRP A 20 9.51 9.45 -19.39
CA TRP A 20 9.87 8.54 -18.31
C TRP A 20 11.12 9.04 -17.64
N THR A 21 11.03 9.30 -16.35
CA THR A 21 12.16 9.71 -15.52
C THR A 21 12.65 8.50 -14.76
N ILE A 22 13.71 7.87 -15.24
CA ILE A 22 14.24 6.64 -14.64
C ILE A 22 15.10 6.98 -13.43
N HIS A 23 14.64 6.59 -12.25
CA HIS A 23 15.38 6.74 -11.00
C HIS A 23 16.23 5.51 -10.71
N PRO A 24 17.59 5.62 -10.66
CA PRO A 24 18.46 4.48 -10.44
C PRO A 24 18.17 3.72 -9.14
N SER A 25 17.80 4.44 -8.06
CA SER A 25 17.42 3.86 -6.77
C SER A 25 16.22 2.92 -6.89
N THR A 26 15.18 3.35 -7.62
CA THR A 26 13.98 2.55 -7.88
C THR A 26 14.32 1.30 -8.71
N VAL A 27 15.06 1.48 -9.79
CA VAL A 27 15.45 0.36 -10.68
C VAL A 27 16.27 -0.67 -9.91
N ILE A 28 17.28 -0.23 -9.14
CA ILE A 28 18.12 -1.13 -8.32
C ILE A 28 17.26 -1.86 -7.29
N GLY A 29 16.44 -1.13 -6.53
CA GLY A 29 15.57 -1.72 -5.50
C GLY A 29 14.62 -2.77 -6.05
N LEU A 30 13.92 -2.46 -7.14
CA LEU A 30 12.98 -3.38 -7.79
C LEU A 30 13.68 -4.58 -8.43
N THR A 31 14.85 -4.35 -9.05
CA THR A 31 15.66 -5.44 -9.63
C THR A 31 16.14 -6.39 -8.55
N VAL A 32 16.66 -5.87 -7.44
CA VAL A 32 17.10 -6.70 -6.29
C VAL A 32 15.92 -7.48 -5.71
N LEU A 33 14.78 -6.83 -5.48
CA LEU A 33 13.59 -7.48 -4.94
C LEU A 33 13.08 -8.58 -5.88
N GLY A 34 12.98 -8.30 -7.18
CA GLY A 34 12.61 -9.27 -8.20
C GLY A 34 13.60 -10.44 -8.29
N TRP A 35 14.90 -10.13 -8.31
CA TRP A 35 15.96 -11.15 -8.34
C TRP A 35 15.88 -12.08 -7.11
N LEU A 36 15.73 -11.54 -5.92
CA LEU A 36 15.58 -12.33 -4.69
C LEU A 36 14.36 -13.27 -4.77
N TYR A 37 13.22 -12.75 -5.23
CA TYR A 37 12.00 -13.52 -5.41
C TYR A 37 12.20 -14.66 -6.42
N PHE A 38 12.66 -14.36 -7.64
CA PHE A 38 12.80 -15.37 -8.69
C PHE A 38 13.95 -16.37 -8.42
N ARG A 39 15.04 -15.92 -7.79
CA ARG A 39 16.08 -16.82 -7.30
C ARG A 39 15.51 -17.83 -6.31
N ARG A 40 14.73 -17.35 -5.35
CA ARG A 40 14.11 -18.22 -4.35
C ARG A 40 13.06 -19.16 -4.96
N ALA A 41 12.28 -18.66 -5.93
CA ALA A 41 11.31 -19.44 -6.66
C ALA A 41 11.93 -20.61 -7.44
N ARG A 42 13.14 -20.45 -7.98
CA ARG A 42 13.89 -21.48 -8.69
C ARG A 42 14.53 -22.51 -7.77
N SER A 43 14.93 -22.11 -6.56
CA SER A 43 15.59 -23.00 -5.59
C SER A 43 14.62 -23.92 -4.83
N ALA A 44 13.32 -23.78 -5.04
CA ALA A 44 12.29 -24.58 -4.38
C ALA A 44 11.97 -25.82 -5.23
N GLU A 45 12.65 -26.93 -4.97
CA GLU A 45 12.37 -28.21 -5.61
C GLU A 45 10.90 -28.62 -5.35
N GLY A 46 10.08 -28.58 -6.39
CA GLY A 46 8.67 -29.02 -6.37
C GLY A 46 7.65 -28.12 -5.68
N ILE A 47 8.05 -27.08 -4.95
CA ILE A 47 7.15 -26.21 -4.15
C ILE A 47 7.27 -24.74 -4.61
N GLY A 48 7.37 -24.51 -5.91
CA GLY A 48 7.46 -23.14 -6.44
C GLY A 48 6.16 -22.33 -6.23
N PRO A 49 6.23 -20.99 -6.31
CA PRO A 49 5.03 -20.16 -6.28
C PRO A 49 4.12 -20.51 -7.46
N SER A 50 2.80 -20.50 -7.24
CA SER A 50 1.82 -20.71 -8.30
C SER A 50 1.92 -19.62 -9.38
N THR A 51 1.37 -19.88 -10.57
CA THR A 51 1.32 -18.88 -11.65
C THR A 51 0.63 -17.61 -11.19
N GLY A 52 -0.49 -17.72 -10.46
CA GLY A 52 -1.19 -16.56 -9.90
C GLY A 52 -0.32 -15.74 -8.94
N GLN A 53 0.48 -16.40 -8.09
CA GLN A 53 1.42 -15.73 -7.19
C GLN A 53 2.53 -15.01 -7.97
N ARG A 54 3.10 -15.64 -8.99
CA ARG A 54 4.11 -14.99 -9.84
C ARG A 54 3.55 -13.79 -10.57
N VAL A 55 2.35 -13.90 -11.12
CA VAL A 55 1.66 -12.79 -11.78
C VAL A 55 1.39 -11.65 -10.80
N ALA A 56 0.84 -11.94 -9.62
CA ALA A 56 0.56 -10.92 -8.60
C ALA A 56 1.83 -10.17 -8.16
N PHE A 57 2.91 -10.91 -7.86
CA PHE A 57 4.18 -10.30 -7.47
C PHE A 57 4.77 -9.44 -8.58
N SER A 58 4.81 -9.97 -9.82
CA SER A 58 5.33 -9.23 -10.97
C SER A 58 4.49 -7.98 -11.30
N ALA A 59 3.16 -8.08 -11.17
CA ALA A 59 2.26 -6.95 -11.34
C ALA A 59 2.50 -5.87 -10.27
N GLY A 60 2.75 -6.26 -9.01
CA GLY A 60 3.13 -5.33 -7.95
C GLY A 60 4.44 -4.59 -8.25
N LEU A 61 5.47 -5.30 -8.71
CA LEU A 61 6.73 -4.68 -9.11
C LEU A 61 6.59 -3.76 -10.33
N LEU A 62 5.84 -4.21 -11.34
CA LEU A 62 5.60 -3.41 -12.55
C LEU A 62 4.82 -2.14 -12.22
N LEU A 63 3.77 -2.26 -11.41
CA LEU A 63 2.98 -1.11 -10.99
C LEU A 63 3.84 -0.11 -10.22
N LEU A 64 4.67 -0.59 -9.28
CA LEU A 64 5.58 0.25 -8.52
C LEU A 64 6.61 0.94 -9.44
N PHE A 65 7.14 0.22 -10.44
CA PHE A 65 8.03 0.82 -11.45
C PHE A 65 7.31 1.93 -12.23
N VAL A 66 6.10 1.67 -12.72
CA VAL A 66 5.33 2.63 -13.53
C VAL A 66 4.99 3.90 -12.74
N ILE A 67 4.53 3.77 -11.49
CA ILE A 67 4.13 4.93 -10.69
C ILE A 67 5.31 5.75 -10.17
N LEU A 68 6.51 5.17 -10.05
CA LEU A 68 7.71 5.85 -9.55
C LEU A 68 8.68 6.32 -10.66
N ASN A 69 8.42 6.00 -11.93
CA ASN A 69 9.29 6.39 -13.03
C ASN A 69 8.50 6.90 -14.25
N GLY A 70 7.19 6.70 -14.29
CA GLY A 70 6.34 7.11 -15.40
C GLY A 70 5.80 8.54 -15.26
N PRO A 71 4.97 8.99 -16.19
CA PRO A 71 4.43 10.35 -16.21
C PRO A 71 3.67 10.77 -14.94
N LEU A 72 3.11 9.82 -14.21
CA LEU A 72 2.45 10.09 -12.93
C LEU A 72 3.44 10.61 -11.89
N HIS A 73 4.69 10.14 -11.89
CA HIS A 73 5.73 10.63 -10.99
C HIS A 73 6.08 12.10 -11.27
N ASP A 74 6.31 12.44 -12.53
CA ASP A 74 6.60 13.82 -12.91
C ASP A 74 5.40 14.75 -12.59
N LEU A 75 4.16 14.27 -12.83
CA LEU A 75 2.94 14.98 -12.47
C LEU A 75 2.86 15.24 -10.96
N SER A 76 3.22 14.23 -10.16
CA SER A 76 3.19 14.26 -8.69
C SER A 76 4.22 15.20 -8.09
N ASP A 77 5.44 15.18 -8.62
CA ASP A 77 6.56 15.88 -8.00
C ASP A 77 6.65 17.34 -8.41
N PHE A 78 6.24 17.65 -9.65
CA PHE A 78 6.50 18.97 -10.24
C PHE A 78 5.26 19.79 -10.54
N TYR A 79 4.06 19.20 -10.55
CA TYR A 79 2.87 19.91 -11.02
C TYR A 79 1.71 19.93 -10.05
N LEU A 80 1.25 18.74 -9.59
CA LEU A 80 -0.01 18.61 -8.88
C LEU A 80 0.11 17.80 -7.59
N PHE A 81 -0.32 18.41 -6.50
CA PHE A 81 -0.52 17.70 -5.22
C PHE A 81 -1.52 16.56 -5.35
N SER A 82 -2.61 16.76 -6.09
CA SER A 82 -3.60 15.71 -6.36
C SER A 82 -3.00 14.51 -7.11
N GLY A 83 -2.06 14.73 -8.03
CA GLY A 83 -1.29 13.68 -8.68
C GLY A 83 -0.46 12.86 -7.68
N HIS A 84 0.19 13.53 -6.73
CA HIS A 84 0.96 12.90 -5.65
C HIS A 84 0.06 12.03 -4.76
N MET A 85 -1.15 12.49 -4.44
CA MET A 85 -2.11 11.68 -3.67
C MET A 85 -2.57 10.43 -4.43
N VAL A 86 -2.80 10.50 -5.73
CA VAL A 86 -3.09 9.33 -6.56
C VAL A 86 -1.93 8.33 -6.55
N GLN A 87 -0.69 8.82 -6.72
CA GLN A 87 0.51 7.98 -6.67
C GLN A 87 0.63 7.24 -5.32
N HIS A 88 0.47 7.94 -4.21
CA HIS A 88 0.51 7.37 -2.87
C HIS A 88 -0.59 6.33 -2.64
N LEU A 89 -1.83 6.61 -3.02
CA LEU A 89 -2.93 5.64 -2.88
C LEU A 89 -2.66 4.35 -3.65
N ILE A 90 -2.12 4.43 -4.86
CA ILE A 90 -1.74 3.23 -5.62
C ILE A 90 -0.61 2.47 -4.90
N MET A 91 0.42 3.19 -4.46
CA MET A 91 1.58 2.62 -3.78
C MET A 91 1.21 1.96 -2.45
N GLU A 92 0.27 2.51 -1.71
CA GLU A 92 -0.09 2.06 -0.36
C GLU A 92 -1.23 1.04 -0.33
N LEU A 93 -2.21 1.18 -1.24
CA LEU A 93 -3.41 0.36 -1.20
C LEU A 93 -3.39 -0.79 -2.21
N ILE A 94 -2.68 -0.68 -3.34
CA ILE A 94 -2.72 -1.69 -4.40
C ILE A 94 -1.41 -2.50 -4.45
N VAL A 95 -0.27 -1.84 -4.37
CA VAL A 95 1.03 -2.54 -4.49
C VAL A 95 1.25 -3.56 -3.38
N PRO A 96 1.09 -3.24 -2.07
CA PRO A 96 1.37 -4.19 -1.00
C PRO A 96 0.50 -5.45 -1.02
N PRO A 97 -0.83 -5.39 -1.27
CA PRO A 97 -1.64 -6.57 -1.47
C PRO A 97 -1.14 -7.49 -2.58
N LEU A 98 -0.71 -6.92 -3.71
CA LEU A 98 -0.15 -7.69 -4.83
C LEU A 98 1.15 -8.39 -4.44
N LEU A 99 2.06 -7.69 -3.75
CA LEU A 99 3.32 -8.24 -3.29
C LEU A 99 3.10 -9.34 -2.23
N ILE A 100 2.20 -9.12 -1.26
CA ILE A 100 1.89 -10.10 -0.20
C ILE A 100 1.19 -11.32 -0.82
N ALA A 101 0.17 -11.13 -1.65
CA ALA A 101 -0.53 -12.23 -2.32
C ALA A 101 0.40 -13.04 -3.23
N GLY A 102 1.36 -12.37 -3.86
CA GLY A 102 2.36 -12.98 -4.71
C GLY A 102 3.48 -13.72 -3.97
N THR A 103 3.64 -13.51 -2.66
CA THR A 103 4.75 -14.09 -1.88
C THR A 103 4.24 -15.21 -0.99
N PRO A 104 4.48 -16.49 -1.33
CA PRO A 104 4.07 -17.61 -0.49
C PRO A 104 4.83 -17.61 0.85
N GLY A 105 4.18 -18.05 1.92
CA GLY A 105 4.73 -18.03 3.29
C GLY A 105 6.05 -18.78 3.44
N TRP A 106 6.27 -19.87 2.69
CA TRP A 106 7.54 -20.60 2.72
C TRP A 106 8.75 -19.76 2.26
N MET A 107 8.53 -18.75 1.40
CA MET A 107 9.59 -17.81 1.01
C MET A 107 10.02 -16.89 2.16
N LEU A 108 9.09 -16.47 3.00
CA LEU A 108 9.31 -15.54 4.11
C LEU A 108 9.78 -16.24 5.39
N ARG A 109 9.34 -17.50 5.60
CA ARG A 109 9.62 -18.26 6.82
C ARG A 109 11.10 -18.31 7.22
N PRO A 110 12.08 -18.42 6.31
CA PRO A 110 13.50 -18.38 6.70
C PRO A 110 13.95 -17.07 7.36
N ALA A 111 13.28 -15.94 7.08
CA ALA A 111 13.58 -14.68 7.74
C ALA A 111 13.29 -14.75 9.27
N LEU A 112 12.32 -15.57 9.68
CA LEU A 112 12.02 -15.79 11.10
C LEU A 112 13.12 -16.54 11.87
N ARG A 113 14.12 -17.12 11.18
CA ARG A 113 15.31 -17.72 11.81
C ARG A 113 16.25 -16.67 12.37
N TRP A 114 16.21 -15.45 11.87
CA TRP A 114 17.06 -14.35 12.36
C TRP A 114 16.52 -13.85 13.69
N PRO A 115 17.33 -13.76 14.74
CA PRO A 115 16.86 -13.42 16.10
C PRO A 115 16.08 -12.10 16.15
N VAL A 116 16.58 -11.08 15.45
CA VAL A 116 15.93 -9.76 15.39
C VAL A 116 14.54 -9.85 14.74
N VAL A 117 14.42 -10.55 13.61
CA VAL A 117 13.13 -10.72 12.90
C VAL A 117 12.16 -11.54 13.77
N ARG A 118 12.63 -12.63 14.38
CA ARG A 118 11.84 -13.47 15.28
C ARG A 118 11.30 -12.71 16.48
N TRP A 119 12.08 -11.76 17.00
CA TRP A 119 11.68 -10.92 18.12
C TRP A 119 10.75 -9.78 17.70
N LEU A 120 11.04 -9.12 16.58
CA LEU A 120 10.34 -7.91 16.15
C LEU A 120 9.04 -8.21 15.39
N ALA A 121 9.06 -9.17 14.45
CA ALA A 121 7.93 -9.41 13.56
C ALA A 121 6.60 -9.69 14.29
N PRO A 122 6.54 -10.57 15.32
CA PRO A 122 5.28 -10.82 16.04
C PRO A 122 4.72 -9.57 16.74
N ARG A 123 5.54 -8.56 16.98
CA ARG A 123 5.12 -7.31 17.63
C ARG A 123 4.56 -6.30 16.64
N ILE A 124 5.30 -6.07 15.55
CA ILE A 124 4.96 -5.03 14.56
C ILE A 124 3.85 -5.47 13.58
N THR A 125 3.62 -6.77 13.43
CA THR A 125 2.56 -7.31 12.54
C THR A 125 1.21 -7.49 13.23
N THR A 126 1.09 -7.17 14.53
CA THR A 126 -0.21 -7.14 15.20
C THR A 126 -1.09 -6.01 14.65
N GLY A 127 -2.41 -6.19 14.66
CA GLY A 127 -3.35 -5.18 14.16
C GLY A 127 -3.11 -3.78 14.76
N PRO A 128 -3.06 -3.62 16.09
CA PRO A 128 -2.83 -2.30 16.70
C PRO A 128 -1.48 -1.68 16.36
N MET A 129 -0.40 -2.47 16.29
CA MET A 129 0.92 -1.93 15.99
C MET A 129 1.07 -1.58 14.50
N ALA A 130 0.57 -2.43 13.60
CA ALA A 130 0.53 -2.15 12.16
C ALA A 130 -0.29 -0.89 11.87
N PHE A 131 -1.45 -0.73 12.53
CA PHE A 131 -2.25 0.49 12.51
C PHE A 131 -1.44 1.71 12.96
N ALA A 132 -0.77 1.62 14.12
CA ALA A 132 -0.01 2.74 14.67
C ALA A 132 1.16 3.13 13.75
N ILE A 133 1.95 2.16 13.28
CA ILE A 133 3.10 2.42 12.40
C ILE A 133 2.65 3.14 11.13
N PHE A 134 1.61 2.63 10.46
CA PHE A 134 1.13 3.25 9.22
C PHE A 134 0.62 4.67 9.46
N ASN A 135 -0.25 4.86 10.45
CA ASN A 135 -0.87 6.17 10.68
C ASN A 135 0.11 7.21 11.24
N VAL A 136 1.10 6.80 12.05
CA VAL A 136 2.20 7.69 12.45
C VAL A 136 3.02 8.10 11.22
N THR A 137 3.36 7.17 10.33
CA THR A 137 4.05 7.47 9.08
C THR A 137 3.23 8.42 8.20
N LEU A 138 1.92 8.16 8.07
CA LEU A 138 0.99 9.01 7.34
C LEU A 138 0.97 10.44 7.90
N CYS A 139 0.70 10.60 9.19
CA CYS A 139 0.65 11.92 9.82
C CYS A 139 1.99 12.64 9.74
N PHE A 140 3.10 11.93 9.98
CA PHE A 140 4.44 12.50 9.96
C PHE A 140 4.77 13.12 8.59
N TRP A 141 4.58 12.38 7.51
CA TRP A 141 4.92 12.86 6.18
C TRP A 141 3.93 13.88 5.60
N HIS A 142 2.72 14.00 6.13
CA HIS A 142 1.76 15.03 5.72
C HIS A 142 1.90 16.36 6.49
N LEU A 143 2.79 16.41 7.50
CA LEU A 143 3.14 17.69 8.12
C LEU A 143 3.79 18.62 7.07
N PRO A 144 3.31 19.88 6.90
CA PRO A 144 3.77 20.75 5.82
C PRO A 144 5.30 20.92 5.76
N ALA A 145 5.96 21.02 6.92
CA ALA A 145 7.42 21.16 6.98
C ALA A 145 8.15 19.94 6.40
N LEU A 146 7.72 18.72 6.75
CA LEU A 146 8.35 17.47 6.32
C LEU A 146 8.00 17.13 4.87
N TYR A 147 6.75 17.38 4.49
CA TYR A 147 6.32 17.22 3.10
C TYR A 147 7.12 18.11 2.16
N ASN A 148 7.23 19.41 2.48
CA ASN A 148 8.03 20.36 1.70
C ASN A 148 9.51 19.98 1.69
N LEU A 149 10.06 19.47 2.80
CA LEU A 149 11.43 18.95 2.86
C LEU A 149 11.65 17.78 1.89
N ALA A 150 10.71 16.87 1.82
CA ALA A 150 10.77 15.73 0.89
C ALA A 150 10.73 16.18 -0.57
N LEU A 151 9.87 17.14 -0.93
CA LEU A 151 9.81 17.70 -2.29
C LEU A 151 11.08 18.46 -2.68
N LEU A 152 11.76 19.09 -1.71
CA LEU A 152 12.99 19.85 -1.98
C LEU A 152 14.25 19.00 -2.04
N HIS A 153 14.25 17.83 -1.41
CA HIS A 153 15.43 16.96 -1.27
C HIS A 153 15.14 15.54 -1.74
N HIS A 154 15.67 15.19 -2.90
CA HIS A 154 15.47 13.87 -3.52
C HIS A 154 15.72 12.68 -2.58
N ASN A 155 16.78 12.71 -1.77
CA ASN A 155 17.08 11.63 -0.82
C ASN A 155 16.00 11.51 0.27
N VAL A 156 15.43 12.63 0.73
CA VAL A 156 14.34 12.64 1.70
C VAL A 156 13.07 12.08 1.07
N HIS A 157 12.81 12.40 -0.21
CA HIS A 157 11.70 11.87 -0.97
C HIS A 157 11.80 10.34 -1.16
N ILE A 158 13.00 9.81 -1.43
CA ILE A 158 13.23 8.36 -1.45
C ILE A 158 12.89 7.73 -0.08
N VAL A 159 13.33 8.33 1.02
CA VAL A 159 13.03 7.85 2.38
C VAL A 159 11.52 7.91 2.65
N GLN A 160 10.84 8.95 2.22
CA GLN A 160 9.38 9.07 2.32
C GLN A 160 8.68 7.90 1.63
N HIS A 161 8.95 7.66 0.36
CA HIS A 161 8.34 6.56 -0.40
C HIS A 161 8.67 5.18 0.19
N LEU A 162 9.92 4.97 0.61
CA LEU A 162 10.34 3.70 1.20
C LEU A 162 9.65 3.43 2.55
N THR A 163 9.56 4.45 3.41
CA THR A 163 8.89 4.32 4.71
C THR A 163 7.38 4.10 4.53
N PHE A 164 6.73 4.77 3.59
CA PHE A 164 5.34 4.51 3.24
C PHE A 164 5.13 3.09 2.71
N LEU A 165 5.98 2.61 1.79
CA LEU A 165 5.85 1.26 1.25
C LEU A 165 6.02 0.19 2.35
N ILE A 166 7.01 0.35 3.23
CA ILE A 166 7.22 -0.58 4.36
C ILE A 166 6.04 -0.53 5.33
N ALA A 167 5.61 0.66 5.73
CA ALA A 167 4.47 0.84 6.61
C ALA A 167 3.18 0.26 6.01
N SER A 168 2.99 0.39 4.69
CA SER A 168 1.83 -0.16 3.97
C SER A 168 1.88 -1.70 3.92
N VAL A 169 3.05 -2.31 3.69
CA VAL A 169 3.18 -3.77 3.79
C VAL A 169 2.81 -4.25 5.19
N LEU A 170 3.24 -3.55 6.24
CA LEU A 170 2.85 -3.86 7.63
C LEU A 170 1.35 -3.64 7.86
N MET A 171 0.77 -2.57 7.33
CA MET A 171 -0.66 -2.27 7.39
C MET A 171 -1.52 -3.40 6.79
N TRP A 172 -1.09 -3.97 5.67
CA TRP A 172 -1.79 -5.07 5.01
C TRP A 172 -1.57 -6.44 5.67
N TRP A 173 -0.55 -6.58 6.52
CA TRP A 173 -0.20 -7.86 7.14
C TRP A 173 -1.34 -8.47 7.97
N PRO A 174 -2.03 -7.73 8.87
CA PRO A 174 -3.15 -8.27 9.65
C PRO A 174 -4.33 -8.79 8.82
N LEU A 175 -4.43 -8.36 7.56
CA LEU A 175 -5.49 -8.76 6.63
C LEU A 175 -5.08 -9.94 5.74
N MET A 176 -3.79 -10.02 5.35
CA MET A 176 -3.36 -10.88 4.25
C MET A 176 -2.16 -11.77 4.58
N SER A 177 -1.66 -11.79 5.84
CA SER A 177 -0.46 -12.55 6.19
C SER A 177 -0.43 -13.95 5.55
N PRO A 178 0.65 -14.33 4.88
CA PRO A 178 0.82 -15.68 4.34
C PRO A 178 1.48 -16.63 5.36
N LEU A 179 1.81 -16.16 6.58
CA LEU A 179 2.53 -16.92 7.60
C LEU A 179 1.62 -17.29 8.77
N PRO A 180 1.43 -18.58 9.09
CA PRO A 180 0.72 -19.00 10.30
C PRO A 180 1.36 -18.51 11.60
N GLU A 181 2.69 -18.33 11.61
CA GLU A 181 3.45 -17.82 12.75
C GLU A 181 3.19 -16.34 13.05
N LEU A 182 2.66 -15.60 12.08
CA LEU A 182 2.27 -14.20 12.18
C LEU A 182 0.83 -14.05 11.64
N PRO A 183 -0.18 -14.53 12.38
CA PRO A 183 -1.51 -14.77 11.85
C PRO A 183 -2.26 -13.48 11.47
N ARG A 184 -3.24 -13.66 10.60
CA ARG A 184 -4.24 -12.61 10.29
C ARG A 184 -5.16 -12.40 11.49
N LEU A 185 -5.80 -11.25 11.53
CA LEU A 185 -6.92 -11.01 12.42
C LEU A 185 -8.10 -11.94 12.08
N SER A 186 -8.97 -12.22 13.08
CA SER A 186 -10.28 -12.82 12.82
C SER A 186 -11.12 -11.96 11.88
N PHE A 187 -12.11 -12.51 11.20
CA PHE A 187 -12.94 -11.74 10.26
C PHE A 187 -13.58 -10.49 10.89
N PRO A 188 -14.21 -10.55 12.07
CA PRO A 188 -14.69 -9.34 12.74
C PRO A 188 -13.57 -8.35 13.05
N GLY A 189 -12.39 -8.86 13.47
CA GLY A 189 -11.21 -8.04 13.71
C GLY A 189 -10.69 -7.35 12.44
N GLN A 190 -10.71 -8.03 11.29
CA GLN A 190 -10.34 -7.44 10.00
C GLN A 190 -11.33 -6.33 9.58
N MET A 191 -12.62 -6.53 9.78
CA MET A 191 -13.63 -5.50 9.49
C MET A 191 -13.46 -4.27 10.37
N LEU A 192 -13.30 -4.46 11.67
CA LEU A 192 -13.02 -3.38 12.61
C LEU A 192 -11.73 -2.63 12.24
N TYR A 193 -10.68 -3.39 11.89
CA TYR A 193 -9.40 -2.82 11.47
C TYR A 193 -9.55 -1.95 10.22
N CYS A 194 -10.24 -2.43 9.18
CA CYS A 194 -10.51 -1.66 7.98
C CYS A 194 -11.30 -0.37 8.29
N PHE A 195 -12.30 -0.44 9.15
CA PHE A 195 -13.07 0.74 9.57
C PHE A 195 -12.18 1.75 10.29
N VAL A 196 -11.42 1.31 11.30
CA VAL A 196 -10.58 2.20 12.12
C VAL A 196 -9.46 2.82 11.27
N MET A 197 -8.94 2.12 10.24
CA MET A 197 -7.94 2.65 9.30
C MET A 197 -8.42 3.89 8.56
N THR A 198 -9.72 4.04 8.31
CA THR A 198 -10.25 5.22 7.61
C THR A 198 -10.20 6.49 8.45
N LEU A 199 -10.21 6.39 9.79
CA LEU A 199 -10.38 7.54 10.67
C LEU A 199 -9.18 8.52 10.63
N PRO A 200 -7.92 8.12 10.91
CA PRO A 200 -6.78 9.05 10.85
C PRO A 200 -6.55 9.62 9.44
N MET A 201 -6.71 8.76 8.42
CA MET A 201 -6.61 9.19 7.03
C MET A 201 -7.64 10.28 6.70
N SER A 202 -8.89 10.13 7.16
CA SER A 202 -9.93 11.16 7.00
C SER A 202 -9.57 12.45 7.72
N VAL A 203 -9.03 12.38 8.93
CA VAL A 203 -8.62 13.60 9.69
C VAL A 203 -7.55 14.37 8.93
N VAL A 204 -6.49 13.69 8.45
CA VAL A 204 -5.42 14.32 7.66
C VAL A 204 -5.97 14.89 6.35
N ALA A 205 -6.82 14.13 5.66
CA ALA A 205 -7.41 14.54 4.39
C ALA A 205 -8.32 15.78 4.54
N ILE A 206 -9.16 15.82 5.58
CA ILE A 206 -10.02 16.97 5.89
C ILE A 206 -9.16 18.18 6.25
N TYR A 207 -8.12 18.01 7.08
CA TYR A 207 -7.19 19.08 7.41
C TYR A 207 -6.59 19.72 6.15
N ILE A 208 -6.14 18.90 5.18
CA ILE A 208 -5.57 19.38 3.92
C ILE A 208 -6.63 20.05 3.05
N ALA A 209 -7.79 19.42 2.88
CA ALA A 209 -8.85 19.93 2.00
C ALA A 209 -9.45 21.24 2.49
N MET A 210 -9.60 21.40 3.81
CA MET A 210 -10.26 22.56 4.42
C MET A 210 -9.29 23.66 4.87
N ALA A 211 -7.97 23.48 4.72
CA ALA A 211 -7.00 24.50 5.10
C ALA A 211 -7.25 25.80 4.31
N ASP A 212 -7.26 26.96 4.96
CA ASP A 212 -7.50 28.26 4.32
C ASP A 212 -6.37 28.69 3.37
N THR A 213 -5.16 28.22 3.63
CA THR A 213 -3.96 28.54 2.86
C THR A 213 -3.45 27.31 2.10
N VAL A 214 -2.58 27.55 1.13
CA VAL A 214 -1.85 26.47 0.46
C VAL A 214 -0.76 25.93 1.40
N LEU A 215 -0.91 24.72 1.87
CA LEU A 215 -0.02 24.06 2.84
C LEU A 215 1.35 23.70 2.23
N TYR A 216 1.37 23.46 0.91
CA TYR A 216 2.54 22.99 0.18
C TYR A 216 2.96 24.01 -0.89
N PRO A 217 3.78 25.02 -0.51
CA PRO A 217 4.11 26.18 -1.35
C PRO A 217 4.80 25.82 -2.67
N LEU A 218 5.48 24.65 -2.74
CA LEU A 218 6.12 24.20 -3.96
C LEU A 218 5.09 24.07 -5.10
N TYR A 219 3.92 23.48 -4.81
CA TYR A 219 2.85 23.38 -5.79
C TYR A 219 2.21 24.73 -6.12
N ALA A 220 2.29 25.72 -5.21
CA ALA A 220 1.85 27.07 -5.52
C ALA A 220 2.71 27.74 -6.60
N SER A 221 4.00 27.43 -6.66
CA SER A 221 4.95 27.94 -7.64
C SER A 221 5.09 27.09 -8.90
N SER A 222 4.48 25.91 -8.94
CA SER A 222 4.52 24.97 -10.08
C SER A 222 3.76 25.52 -11.28
N PRO A 223 4.14 25.13 -12.52
CA PRO A 223 3.38 25.47 -13.72
C PRO A 223 1.92 24.99 -13.61
N ARG A 224 0.99 25.83 -14.07
CA ARG A 224 -0.44 25.49 -14.01
C ARG A 224 -0.84 24.54 -15.12
N LEU A 225 -1.34 23.36 -14.74
CA LEU A 225 -1.95 22.42 -15.67
C LEU A 225 -3.48 22.59 -15.62
N TRP A 226 -4.12 22.55 -16.77
CA TRP A 226 -5.58 22.61 -16.93
C TRP A 226 -6.28 23.77 -16.23
N GLY A 227 -5.56 24.86 -15.94
CA GLY A 227 -6.12 26.02 -15.23
C GLY A 227 -6.48 25.77 -13.76
N ILE A 228 -6.06 24.65 -13.17
CA ILE A 228 -6.36 24.32 -11.77
C ILE A 228 -5.52 25.22 -10.85
N SER A 229 -6.16 25.95 -9.95
CA SER A 229 -5.46 26.77 -8.96
C SER A 229 -4.79 25.90 -7.88
N PRO A 230 -3.72 26.36 -7.20
CA PRO A 230 -3.07 25.58 -6.13
C PRO A 230 -4.01 25.17 -5.02
N LYS A 231 -4.96 26.05 -4.69
CA LYS A 231 -5.96 25.77 -3.66
C LYS A 231 -6.96 24.71 -4.09
N MET A 232 -7.39 24.74 -5.35
CA MET A 232 -8.27 23.72 -5.92
C MET A 232 -7.56 22.38 -6.01
N ASP A 233 -6.29 22.35 -6.42
CA ASP A 233 -5.49 21.13 -6.48
C ASP A 233 -5.30 20.52 -5.08
N GLN A 234 -5.03 21.34 -4.06
CA GLN A 234 -4.95 20.89 -2.67
C GLN A 234 -6.28 20.31 -2.17
N LEU A 235 -7.40 20.95 -2.49
CA LEU A 235 -8.74 20.44 -2.18
C LEU A 235 -8.98 19.08 -2.85
N ILE A 236 -8.70 18.98 -4.15
CA ILE A 236 -8.86 17.73 -4.93
C ILE A 236 -7.98 16.62 -4.33
N GLY A 237 -6.71 16.91 -4.01
CA GLY A 237 -5.81 15.94 -3.39
C GLY A 237 -6.30 15.42 -2.04
N GLY A 238 -6.78 16.33 -1.18
CA GLY A 238 -7.42 15.94 0.09
C GLY A 238 -8.66 15.07 -0.13
N LEU A 239 -9.53 15.43 -1.09
CA LEU A 239 -10.71 14.63 -1.42
C LEU A 239 -10.35 13.26 -2.01
N ILE A 240 -9.29 13.14 -2.82
CA ILE A 240 -8.79 11.86 -3.36
C ILE A 240 -8.33 10.96 -2.22
N MET A 241 -7.59 11.49 -1.26
CA MET A 241 -7.15 10.75 -0.09
C MET A 241 -8.35 10.29 0.76
N TRP A 242 -9.34 11.17 0.99
CA TRP A 242 -10.49 10.89 1.83
C TRP A 242 -11.47 9.90 1.20
N ILE A 243 -12.02 10.25 0.03
CA ILE A 243 -13.16 9.52 -0.56
C ILE A 243 -12.69 8.21 -1.21
N PRO A 244 -11.83 8.19 -2.23
CA PRO A 244 -11.32 6.94 -2.80
C PRO A 244 -10.60 6.06 -1.78
N GLY A 245 -9.75 6.64 -0.92
CA GLY A 245 -9.02 5.89 0.09
C GLY A 245 -9.96 5.25 1.12
N GLY A 246 -10.96 5.98 1.61
CA GLY A 246 -11.98 5.44 2.52
C GLY A 246 -12.85 4.36 1.86
N LEU A 247 -13.35 4.61 0.65
CA LEU A 247 -14.15 3.65 -0.11
C LEU A 247 -13.38 2.35 -0.40
N PHE A 248 -12.07 2.45 -0.59
CA PHE A 248 -11.24 1.26 -0.79
C PHE A 248 -11.26 0.36 0.44
N PHE A 249 -11.09 0.90 1.67
CA PHE A 249 -11.17 0.10 2.89
C PHE A 249 -12.57 -0.46 3.13
N TYR A 250 -13.63 0.28 2.80
CA TYR A 250 -15.01 -0.25 2.86
C TYR A 250 -15.23 -1.38 1.86
N GLY A 251 -14.62 -1.30 0.67
CA GLY A 251 -14.61 -2.39 -0.31
C GLY A 251 -13.92 -3.65 0.23
N VAL A 252 -12.74 -3.49 0.85
CA VAL A 252 -12.02 -4.59 1.51
C VAL A 252 -12.88 -5.19 2.64
N MET A 253 -13.48 -4.35 3.49
CA MET A 253 -14.37 -4.78 4.57
C MET A 253 -15.56 -5.60 4.03
N THR A 254 -16.15 -5.17 2.93
CA THR A 254 -17.24 -5.88 2.24
C THR A 254 -16.78 -7.26 1.75
N VAL A 255 -15.61 -7.36 1.14
CA VAL A 255 -15.04 -8.65 0.71
C VAL A 255 -14.78 -9.56 1.91
N VAL A 256 -14.26 -9.02 3.02
CA VAL A 256 -14.01 -9.77 4.26
C VAL A 256 -15.33 -10.29 4.84
N PHE A 257 -16.37 -9.47 4.87
CA PHE A 257 -17.70 -9.85 5.33
C PHE A 257 -18.28 -11.03 4.55
N PHE A 258 -18.27 -10.97 3.22
CA PHE A 258 -18.77 -12.09 2.40
C PHE A 258 -17.93 -13.36 2.52
N ARG A 259 -16.63 -13.25 2.74
CA ARG A 259 -15.78 -14.41 3.04
C ARG A 259 -16.15 -15.05 4.38
N TRP A 260 -16.39 -14.24 5.39
CA TRP A 260 -16.82 -14.71 6.71
C TRP A 260 -18.16 -15.45 6.63
N GLN A 261 -19.15 -14.84 5.98
CA GLN A 261 -20.48 -15.45 5.81
C GLN A 261 -20.43 -16.80 5.06
N ARG A 262 -19.61 -16.90 4.02
CA ARG A 262 -19.43 -18.17 3.28
C ARG A 262 -18.83 -19.28 4.15
N GLN A 263 -17.95 -18.97 5.08
CA GLN A 263 -17.38 -19.97 5.99
C GLN A 263 -18.42 -20.44 7.03
N GLY A 264 -19.27 -19.56 7.54
CA GLY A 264 -20.38 -19.91 8.43
C GLY A 264 -21.36 -20.87 7.75
N ASN A 265 -21.85 -20.52 6.60
CA ASN A 265 -22.81 -21.35 5.85
C ASN A 265 -22.21 -22.71 5.42
N GLY A 266 -20.90 -22.77 5.13
CA GLY A 266 -20.22 -24.04 4.83
C GLY A 266 -20.10 -24.98 6.05
N GLY A 267 -19.97 -24.41 7.25
CA GLY A 267 -19.94 -25.18 8.52
C GLY A 267 -21.31 -25.78 8.83
N ASP A 268 -22.38 -25.00 8.66
CA ASP A 268 -23.75 -25.44 8.93
C ASP A 268 -24.21 -26.55 7.98
N SER A 269 -23.90 -26.44 6.71
CA SER A 269 -24.25 -27.47 5.70
C SER A 269 -23.55 -28.81 5.95
N VAL A 270 -22.33 -28.81 6.45
CA VAL A 270 -21.58 -30.04 6.81
C VAL A 270 -22.17 -30.66 8.10
N ALA A 271 -22.54 -29.83 9.09
CA ALA A 271 -23.18 -30.29 10.31
C ALA A 271 -24.57 -30.90 10.05
N GLU A 272 -25.39 -30.27 9.19
CA GLU A 272 -26.68 -30.85 8.76
C GLU A 272 -26.52 -32.16 7.99
N ALA A 273 -25.54 -32.25 7.08
CA ALA A 273 -25.27 -33.48 6.34
C ALA A 273 -24.76 -34.63 7.26
N GLN A 274 -24.04 -34.33 8.32
CA GLN A 274 -23.61 -35.31 9.31
C GLN A 274 -24.75 -35.71 10.27
N GLY A 275 -25.60 -34.77 10.69
CA GLY A 275 -26.78 -35.02 11.50
C GLY A 275 -27.82 -35.90 10.82
N SER A 276 -28.06 -35.68 9.52
CA SER A 276 -28.97 -36.51 8.72
C SER A 276 -28.47 -37.94 8.54
N ARG A 277 -27.15 -38.17 8.38
CA ARG A 277 -26.56 -39.55 8.30
C ARG A 277 -26.62 -40.30 9.63
N GLY A 278 -26.48 -39.57 10.76
CA GLY A 278 -26.61 -40.17 12.09
C GLY A 278 -28.05 -40.63 12.39
N SER A 279 -29.07 -39.88 11.91
CA SER A 279 -30.48 -40.20 12.10
C SER A 279 -30.93 -41.44 11.30
N PHE A 280 -30.38 -41.66 10.11
CA PHE A 280 -30.68 -42.85 9.30
C PHE A 280 -30.02 -44.14 9.83
N ALA A 281 -28.88 -44.03 10.53
CA ALA A 281 -28.22 -45.20 11.14
C ALA A 281 -28.90 -45.65 12.44
N ALA A 282 -29.59 -44.79 13.15
CA ALA A 282 -30.31 -45.11 14.41
C ALA A 282 -31.74 -45.65 14.18
N ALA A 283 -32.26 -45.62 12.95
CA ALA A 283 -33.61 -46.11 12.61
C ALA A 283 -33.61 -47.49 11.95
N GLY A 284 -32.46 -48.16 11.93
CA GLY A 284 -32.25 -49.47 11.25
C GLY A 284 -31.94 -50.64 12.17
N ASP A 285 -32.09 -50.54 13.51
CA ASP A 285 -31.95 -51.63 14.46
C ASP A 285 -33.31 -52.10 15.01
#